data_2d785d779555cf749f8f75bac158dda3
#
_entry.id   2d785d779555cf749f8f75bac158dda3
#
_cell.length_a   1.000
_cell.length_b   1.000
_cell.length_c   1.000
_cell.angle_alpha   90.00
_cell.angle_beta   90.00
_cell.angle_gamma   90.00
#
_symmetry.space_group_name_H-M   'P 1'
#
loop_
_entity.id
_entity.type
_entity.pdbx_description
1 polymer ?
#
loop_
_entity_poly.entity_id
_entity_poly.type
_entity_poly.pdbx_seq_one_letter_code
_entity_poly.pdbx_strand_id
1 'polypeptide(L)'
;AYPGGEVAALQQQINRCAEILTYGVLNEHLAQPTDENLARWIRERLDAPGIDRVAVQSTPNQGVEVDARDHAHVWRRYRFQAAHRLPYVPLEHKCGRLHGHGFEVIVHANQDLAGADLSVDYDHLDELWAPIAAQVNYRCLNDVPGLENPTSEMISSWLWERLKPALPALSWVTVYE
;
A
#
# COMPACT_ATOMS: atom_id res chain seq x y z
N ALA A 1 19.05 4.21 23.66
CA ALA A 1 17.96 5.03 24.22
C ALA A 1 17.89 6.32 23.39
N TYR A 2 16.80 6.53 22.68
CA TYR A 2 16.57 7.82 22.00
C TYR A 2 16.35 8.88 23.10
N PRO A 3 17.08 9.99 23.09
CA PRO A 3 16.81 11.08 23.99
C PRO A 3 15.42 11.63 23.67
N GLY A 4 14.50 11.63 24.62
CA GLY A 4 13.09 11.99 24.39
C GLY A 4 12.85 13.42 23.84
N GLY A 5 13.88 14.27 23.81
CA GLY A 5 13.82 15.62 23.24
C GLY A 5 13.74 15.67 21.72
N GLU A 6 14.39 14.75 21.02
CA GLU A 6 14.39 14.71 19.55
C GLU A 6 13.02 14.30 19.00
N VAL A 7 12.36 13.31 19.63
CA VAL A 7 11.01 12.89 19.26
C VAL A 7 9.99 14.02 19.50
N ALA A 8 10.10 14.73 20.63
CA ALA A 8 9.21 15.84 20.93
C ALA A 8 9.40 17.02 19.94
N ALA A 9 10.65 17.32 19.56
CA ALA A 9 10.95 18.34 18.57
C ALA A 9 10.40 17.98 17.18
N LEU A 10 10.57 16.74 16.75
CA LEU A 10 9.99 16.23 15.49
C LEU A 10 8.46 16.29 15.51
N GLN A 11 7.83 15.87 16.61
CA GLN A 11 6.37 15.96 16.76
C GLN A 11 5.86 17.40 16.65
N GLN A 12 6.56 18.36 17.22
CA GLN A 12 6.20 19.77 17.10
C GLN A 12 6.31 20.26 15.65
N GLN A 13 7.33 19.84 14.90
CA GLN A 13 7.48 20.20 13.49
C GLN A 13 6.35 19.60 12.64
N ILE A 14 6.01 18.33 12.87
CA ILE A 14 4.88 17.66 12.20
C ILE A 14 3.57 18.40 12.52
N ASN A 15 3.34 18.76 13.77
CA ASN A 15 2.14 19.50 14.18
C ASN A 15 2.03 20.84 13.47
N ARG A 16 3.14 21.58 13.32
CA ARG A 16 3.16 22.85 12.57
C ARG A 16 2.82 22.64 11.09
N CYS A 17 3.32 21.59 10.45
CA CYS A 17 2.92 21.23 9.08
C CYS A 17 1.40 20.94 9.01
N ALA A 18 0.90 20.16 9.97
CA ALA A 18 -0.52 19.83 10.04
C ALA A 18 -1.41 21.07 10.26
N GLU A 19 -0.99 22.01 11.12
CA GLU A 19 -1.72 23.27 11.37
C GLU A 19 -1.87 24.11 10.09
N ILE A 20 -0.82 24.19 9.25
CA ILE A 20 -0.86 24.92 7.98
C ILE A 20 -1.86 24.27 7.01
N LEU A 21 -1.93 22.94 7.00
CA LEU A 21 -2.74 22.18 6.05
C LEU A 21 -4.19 21.97 6.54
N THR A 22 -4.44 22.05 7.85
CA THR A 22 -5.73 21.79 8.47
C THR A 22 -6.76 22.83 8.04
N TYR A 23 -7.83 22.37 7.38
CA TYR A 23 -8.87 23.21 6.78
C TYR A 23 -8.37 24.25 5.75
N GLY A 24 -7.11 24.10 5.29
CA GLY A 24 -6.51 24.93 4.25
C GLY A 24 -6.84 24.43 2.84
N VAL A 25 -6.59 25.28 1.85
CA VAL A 25 -6.63 24.92 0.44
C VAL A 25 -5.22 24.47 0.02
N LEU A 26 -5.03 23.18 -0.24
CA LEU A 26 -3.70 22.63 -0.54
C LEU A 26 -3.02 23.31 -1.73
N ASN A 27 -3.81 23.78 -2.72
CA ASN A 27 -3.28 24.50 -3.90
C ASN A 27 -2.63 25.84 -3.57
N GLU A 28 -2.86 26.41 -2.38
CA GLU A 28 -2.14 27.61 -1.92
C GLU A 28 -0.69 27.30 -1.50
N HIS A 29 -0.40 26.03 -1.22
CA HIS A 29 0.89 25.55 -0.76
C HIS A 29 1.63 24.67 -1.76
N LEU A 30 0.88 24.02 -2.65
CA LEU A 30 1.35 23.01 -3.62
C LEU A 30 0.71 23.27 -4.99
N ALA A 31 1.52 23.43 -6.01
CA ALA A 31 1.03 23.60 -7.39
C ALA A 31 0.22 22.37 -7.87
N GLN A 32 0.65 21.18 -7.44
CA GLN A 32 -0.02 19.90 -7.64
C GLN A 32 -0.13 19.18 -6.31
N PRO A 33 -1.29 19.18 -5.63
CA PRO A 33 -1.47 18.63 -4.30
C PRO A 33 -1.71 17.11 -4.33
N THR A 34 -0.76 16.37 -4.89
CA THR A 34 -0.72 14.90 -4.81
C THR A 34 -0.11 14.44 -3.49
N ASP A 35 -0.36 13.20 -3.09
CA ASP A 35 0.20 12.63 -1.85
C ASP A 35 1.73 12.68 -1.85
N GLU A 36 2.38 12.46 -3.01
CA GLU A 36 3.84 12.52 -3.15
C GLU A 36 4.38 13.92 -2.95
N ASN A 37 3.75 14.92 -3.57
CA ASN A 37 4.15 16.31 -3.43
C ASN A 37 3.88 16.82 -2.01
N LEU A 38 2.82 16.34 -1.37
CA LEU A 38 2.55 16.63 0.03
C LEU A 38 3.61 16.00 0.96
N ALA A 39 4.02 14.76 0.71
CA ALA A 39 5.08 14.11 1.47
C ALA A 39 6.42 14.85 1.34
N ARG A 40 6.76 15.33 0.13
CA ARG A 40 7.94 16.16 -0.11
C ARG A 40 7.86 17.51 0.60
N TRP A 41 6.72 18.18 0.46
CA TRP A 41 6.47 19.46 1.11
C TRP A 41 6.62 19.37 2.63
N ILE A 42 6.15 18.28 3.24
CA ILE A 42 6.33 17.99 4.66
C ILE A 42 7.83 17.74 4.94
N ARG A 43 8.49 16.88 4.18
CA ARG A 43 9.92 16.52 4.39
C ARG A 43 10.83 17.75 4.36
N GLU A 44 10.61 18.68 3.44
CA GLU A 44 11.38 19.92 3.33
C GLU A 44 11.26 20.83 4.56
N ARG A 45 10.21 20.67 5.36
CA ARG A 45 9.93 21.45 6.57
C ARG A 45 10.32 20.75 7.87
N LEU A 46 10.79 19.52 7.77
CA LEU A 46 11.29 18.74 8.90
C LEU A 46 12.81 18.92 9.02
N ASP A 47 13.24 19.70 10.00
CA ASP A 47 14.65 19.83 10.37
C ASP A 47 15.01 18.77 11.42
N ALA A 48 15.12 17.52 10.96
CA ALA A 48 15.50 16.40 11.81
C ALA A 48 16.47 15.48 11.06
N PRO A 49 17.72 15.36 11.51
CA PRO A 49 18.69 14.46 10.89
C PRO A 49 18.24 13.00 11.06
N GLY A 50 18.43 12.20 10.00
CA GLY A 50 18.12 10.77 10.03
C GLY A 50 16.67 10.42 9.70
N ILE A 51 15.90 11.34 9.12
CA ILE A 51 14.61 10.97 8.51
C ILE A 51 14.88 10.21 7.20
N ASP A 52 14.65 8.90 7.23
CA ASP A 52 14.81 8.05 6.06
C ASP A 52 13.62 8.14 5.12
N ARG A 53 12.41 8.47 5.66
CA ARG A 53 11.18 8.39 4.89
C ARG A 53 10.08 9.27 5.51
N VAL A 54 9.26 9.86 4.64
CA VAL A 54 8.01 10.55 5.03
C VAL A 54 6.86 9.84 4.33
N ALA A 55 5.83 9.50 5.08
CA ALA A 55 4.63 8.88 4.56
C ALA A 55 3.43 9.81 4.71
N VAL A 56 2.59 9.84 3.68
CA VAL A 56 1.28 10.47 3.68
C VAL A 56 0.23 9.40 3.40
N GLN A 57 -0.77 9.39 4.25
CA GLN A 57 -1.91 8.49 4.10
C GLN A 57 -3.16 9.35 3.93
N SER A 58 -3.61 9.53 2.69
CA SER A 58 -4.77 10.35 2.37
C SER A 58 -6.10 9.70 2.74
N THR A 59 -6.16 8.37 2.73
CA THR A 59 -7.28 7.58 3.25
C THR A 59 -6.77 6.32 3.95
N PRO A 60 -7.62 5.60 4.72
CA PRO A 60 -7.22 4.31 5.29
C PRO A 60 -6.76 3.26 4.26
N ASN A 61 -7.06 3.46 2.99
CA ASN A 61 -6.83 2.49 1.93
C ASN A 61 -5.76 2.90 0.91
N GLN A 62 -5.15 4.07 1.05
CA GLN A 62 -4.12 4.54 0.12
C GLN A 62 -3.15 5.51 0.78
N GLY A 63 -1.98 5.60 0.20
CA GLY A 63 -0.96 6.53 0.62
C GLY A 63 0.33 6.38 -0.18
N VAL A 64 1.30 7.18 0.19
CA VAL A 64 2.63 7.20 -0.40
C VAL A 64 3.68 7.24 0.68
N GLU A 65 4.85 6.71 0.38
CA GLU A 65 6.08 6.91 1.15
C GLU A 65 7.13 7.51 0.22
N VAL A 66 7.77 8.58 0.65
CA VAL A 66 8.90 9.19 -0.07
C VAL A 66 10.16 8.98 0.75
N ASP A 67 11.16 8.30 0.16
CA ASP A 67 12.42 7.98 0.82
C ASP A 67 13.43 9.15 0.78
N ALA A 68 14.57 8.98 1.44
CA ALA A 68 15.64 9.99 1.51
C ALA A 68 16.28 10.31 0.15
N ARG A 69 16.09 9.44 -0.87
CA ARG A 69 16.56 9.62 -2.25
C ARG A 69 15.50 10.21 -3.18
N ASP A 70 14.37 10.60 -2.60
CA ASP A 70 13.22 11.15 -3.31
C ASP A 70 12.47 10.13 -4.20
N HIS A 71 12.63 8.83 -3.93
CA HIS A 71 11.80 7.82 -4.56
C HIS A 71 10.45 7.76 -3.86
N ALA A 72 9.37 7.79 -4.62
CA ALA A 72 8.03 7.58 -4.10
C ALA A 72 7.58 6.12 -4.28
N HIS A 73 6.93 5.61 -3.26
CA HIS A 73 6.31 4.28 -3.22
C HIS A 73 4.84 4.47 -2.91
N VAL A 74 4.01 4.36 -3.94
CA VAL A 74 2.55 4.44 -3.82
C VAL A 74 2.02 3.10 -3.35
N TRP A 75 0.98 3.12 -2.52
CA TRP A 75 0.31 1.90 -2.11
C TRP A 75 -1.20 2.06 -2.08
N ARG A 76 -1.90 0.95 -2.44
CA ARG A 76 -3.36 0.85 -2.39
C ARG A 76 -3.76 -0.44 -1.69
N ARG A 77 -4.71 -0.34 -0.76
CA ARG A 77 -5.23 -1.45 0.03
C ARG A 77 -6.59 -1.89 -0.49
N TYR A 78 -6.72 -3.18 -0.69
CA TYR A 78 -7.94 -3.84 -1.12
C TYR A 78 -8.37 -4.89 -0.11
N ARG A 79 -9.63 -5.25 -0.11
CA ARG A 79 -10.19 -6.31 0.72
C ARG A 79 -11.08 -7.20 -0.10
N PHE A 80 -11.08 -8.49 0.20
CA PHE A 80 -12.02 -9.44 -0.36
C PHE A 80 -12.36 -10.51 0.68
N GLN A 81 -13.52 -11.16 0.52
CA GLN A 81 -13.97 -12.27 1.35
C GLN A 81 -13.88 -13.55 0.55
N ALA A 82 -13.26 -14.58 1.09
CA ALA A 82 -13.15 -15.85 0.40
C ALA A 82 -13.09 -17.03 1.36
N ALA A 83 -13.50 -18.20 0.89
CA ALA A 83 -13.27 -19.46 1.57
C ALA A 83 -12.04 -20.15 0.98
N HIS A 84 -11.33 -20.92 1.81
CA HIS A 84 -10.25 -21.78 1.35
C HIS A 84 -10.01 -22.96 2.30
N ARG A 85 -9.21 -23.91 1.86
CA ARG A 85 -8.58 -24.96 2.67
C ARG A 85 -7.15 -25.16 2.22
N LEU A 86 -6.29 -25.61 3.12
CA LEU A 86 -4.90 -25.95 2.81
C LEU A 86 -4.80 -27.48 2.62
N PRO A 87 -4.65 -27.98 1.39
CA PRO A 87 -4.69 -29.43 1.11
C PRO A 87 -3.45 -30.19 1.59
N TYR A 88 -2.33 -29.49 1.83
CA TYR A 88 -1.04 -30.11 2.17
C TYR A 88 -0.67 -30.03 3.65
N VAL A 89 -1.61 -29.67 4.52
CA VAL A 89 -1.41 -29.72 5.97
C VAL A 89 -1.83 -31.08 6.53
N PRO A 90 -1.35 -31.49 7.74
CA PRO A 90 -1.82 -32.71 8.41
C PRO A 90 -3.34 -32.78 8.58
N LEU A 91 -3.89 -33.99 8.57
CA LEU A 91 -5.37 -34.21 8.61
C LEU A 91 -6.06 -33.54 9.78
N GLU A 92 -5.40 -33.45 10.93
CA GLU A 92 -5.93 -32.81 12.14
C GLU A 92 -5.82 -31.28 12.11
N HIS A 93 -5.07 -30.73 11.15
CA HIS A 93 -4.82 -29.31 11.10
C HIS A 93 -6.12 -28.54 10.79
N LYS A 94 -6.42 -27.51 11.57
CA LYS A 94 -7.64 -26.71 11.40
C LYS A 94 -7.79 -26.11 10.00
N CYS A 95 -6.68 -25.67 9.39
CA CYS A 95 -6.67 -25.08 8.05
C CYS A 95 -6.85 -26.10 6.91
N GLY A 96 -6.82 -27.41 7.19
CA GLY A 96 -7.19 -28.46 6.23
C GLY A 96 -8.71 -28.54 5.97
N ARG A 97 -9.52 -27.96 6.85
CA ARG A 97 -10.98 -27.85 6.68
C ARG A 97 -11.32 -26.59 5.91
N LEU A 98 -12.41 -26.63 5.13
CA LEU A 98 -12.92 -25.44 4.46
C LEU A 98 -13.33 -24.39 5.51
N HIS A 99 -12.80 -23.20 5.39
CA HIS A 99 -13.08 -22.06 6.26
C HIS A 99 -12.94 -20.75 5.47
N GLY A 100 -13.29 -19.61 6.05
CA GLY A 100 -13.29 -18.32 5.36
C GLY A 100 -12.58 -17.24 6.15
N HIS A 101 -12.02 -16.29 5.39
CA HIS A 101 -11.35 -15.10 5.89
C HIS A 101 -11.80 -13.84 5.16
N GLY A 102 -11.62 -12.70 5.84
CA GLY A 102 -11.51 -11.40 5.21
C GLY A 102 -10.05 -11.15 4.89
N PHE A 103 -9.68 -11.31 3.62
CA PHE A 103 -8.33 -11.03 3.17
C PHE A 103 -8.12 -9.53 2.94
N GLU A 104 -6.92 -9.06 3.31
CA GLU A 104 -6.47 -7.71 2.99
C GLU A 104 -5.23 -7.81 2.09
N VAL A 105 -5.22 -7.05 1.00
CA VAL A 105 -4.14 -7.00 0.02
C VAL A 105 -3.64 -5.57 -0.08
N ILE A 106 -2.33 -5.36 -0.01
CA ILE A 106 -1.72 -4.07 -0.30
C ILE A 106 -0.84 -4.22 -1.53
N VAL A 107 -1.17 -3.48 -2.57
CA VAL A 107 -0.40 -3.37 -3.81
C VAL A 107 0.50 -2.15 -3.69
N HIS A 108 1.80 -2.35 -3.89
CA HIS A 108 2.81 -1.31 -3.84
C HIS A 108 3.46 -1.13 -5.21
N ALA A 109 3.63 0.12 -5.63
CA ALA A 109 4.27 0.47 -6.89
C ALA A 109 5.28 1.59 -6.68
N ASN A 110 6.43 1.49 -7.35
CA ASN A 110 7.41 2.56 -7.41
C ASN A 110 6.92 3.63 -8.39
N GLN A 111 7.02 4.88 -7.98
CA GLN A 111 6.75 6.01 -8.85
C GLN A 111 8.07 6.71 -9.17
N ASP A 112 8.40 6.76 -10.46
CA ASP A 112 9.53 7.57 -10.91
C ASP A 112 9.08 9.03 -11.00
N LEU A 113 9.65 9.85 -10.14
CA LEU A 113 9.31 11.25 -10.02
C LEU A 113 10.16 12.17 -10.92
N ALA A 114 11.09 11.60 -11.67
CA ALA A 114 11.89 12.34 -12.66
C ALA A 114 11.09 12.67 -13.93
N GLY A 115 9.92 12.02 -14.12
CA GLY A 115 8.97 12.30 -15.21
C GLY A 115 7.82 13.19 -14.75
N ALA A 116 7.36 14.07 -15.63
CA ALA A 116 6.25 14.99 -15.36
C ALA A 116 4.86 14.30 -15.28
N ASP A 117 4.78 13.02 -15.54
CA ASP A 117 3.54 12.23 -15.52
C ASP A 117 3.45 11.39 -14.25
N LEU A 118 2.28 11.43 -13.62
CA LEU A 118 1.88 10.48 -12.58
C LEU A 118 1.93 9.07 -13.18
N SER A 119 3.04 8.35 -12.99
CA SER A 119 3.23 7.04 -13.61
C SER A 119 2.34 5.96 -13.01
N VAL A 120 1.85 6.17 -11.79
CA VAL A 120 0.93 5.28 -11.08
C VAL A 120 -0.11 6.11 -10.34
N ASP A 121 -1.34 6.05 -10.81
CA ASP A 121 -2.52 6.65 -10.19
C ASP A 121 -3.28 5.60 -9.37
N TYR A 122 -3.97 6.01 -8.31
CA TYR A 122 -4.83 5.14 -7.51
C TYR A 122 -6.00 4.57 -8.34
N ASP A 123 -6.58 5.35 -9.25
CA ASP A 123 -7.64 4.91 -10.14
C ASP A 123 -7.14 3.81 -11.09
N HIS A 124 -5.92 3.93 -11.60
CA HIS A 124 -5.30 2.88 -12.40
C HIS A 124 -5.08 1.59 -11.60
N LEU A 125 -4.67 1.68 -10.32
CA LEU A 125 -4.57 0.51 -9.45
C LEU A 125 -5.95 -0.14 -9.22
N ASP A 126 -7.01 0.66 -9.07
CA ASP A 126 -8.38 0.16 -8.91
C ASP A 126 -8.88 -0.55 -10.18
N GLU A 127 -8.57 -0.03 -11.37
CA GLU A 127 -8.86 -0.68 -12.65
C GLU A 127 -8.16 -2.04 -12.80
N LEU A 128 -6.91 -2.14 -12.38
CA LEU A 128 -6.15 -3.40 -12.39
C LEU A 128 -6.68 -4.40 -11.35
N TRP A 129 -7.17 -3.91 -10.21
CA TRP A 129 -7.73 -4.74 -9.16
C TRP A 129 -9.11 -5.31 -9.49
N ALA A 130 -9.96 -4.57 -10.19
CA ALA A 130 -11.34 -4.94 -10.45
C ALA A 130 -11.51 -6.35 -11.06
N PRO A 131 -10.77 -6.77 -12.11
CA PRO A 131 -10.86 -8.12 -12.67
C PRO A 131 -10.31 -9.20 -11.73
N ILE A 132 -9.38 -8.87 -10.84
CA ILE A 132 -8.85 -9.76 -9.81
C ILE A 132 -9.92 -9.99 -8.74
N ALA A 133 -10.53 -8.92 -8.23
CA ALA A 133 -11.61 -8.99 -7.26
C ALA A 133 -12.76 -9.89 -7.74
N ALA A 134 -13.13 -9.81 -9.01
CA ALA A 134 -14.18 -10.64 -9.61
C ALA A 134 -13.85 -12.15 -9.58
N GLN A 135 -12.57 -12.51 -9.55
CA GLN A 135 -12.12 -13.92 -9.50
C GLN A 135 -12.05 -14.47 -8.07
N VAL A 136 -11.77 -13.62 -7.07
CA VAL A 136 -11.47 -14.09 -5.70
C VAL A 136 -12.56 -13.73 -4.69
N ASN A 137 -13.30 -12.64 -4.87
CA ASN A 137 -14.26 -12.16 -3.88
C ASN A 137 -15.51 -13.04 -3.85
N TYR A 138 -15.87 -13.50 -2.64
CA TYR A 138 -16.96 -14.46 -2.38
C TYR A 138 -16.81 -15.77 -3.15
N ARG A 139 -15.58 -16.27 -3.30
CA ARG A 139 -15.24 -17.53 -3.96
C ARG A 139 -14.56 -18.51 -3.00
N CYS A 140 -14.50 -19.78 -3.40
CA CYS A 140 -13.58 -20.74 -2.86
C CYS A 140 -12.26 -20.61 -3.63
N LEU A 141 -11.19 -20.19 -2.96
CA LEU A 141 -9.90 -19.91 -3.62
C LEU A 141 -9.30 -21.16 -4.26
N ASN A 142 -9.54 -22.36 -3.68
CA ASN A 142 -9.06 -23.63 -4.24
C ASN A 142 -9.64 -23.93 -5.63
N ASP A 143 -10.77 -23.31 -6.01
CA ASP A 143 -11.40 -23.46 -7.33
C ASP A 143 -10.88 -22.41 -8.33
N VAL A 144 -10.03 -21.48 -7.90
CA VAL A 144 -9.42 -20.45 -8.75
C VAL A 144 -8.15 -21.03 -9.37
N PRO A 145 -8.01 -21.06 -10.71
CA PRO A 145 -6.81 -21.58 -11.37
C PRO A 145 -5.52 -20.91 -10.88
N GLY A 146 -4.57 -21.72 -10.39
CA GLY A 146 -3.31 -21.28 -9.82
C GLY A 146 -3.37 -21.01 -8.32
N LEU A 147 -4.51 -21.20 -7.66
CA LEU A 147 -4.70 -21.12 -6.20
C LEU A 147 -5.16 -22.46 -5.60
N GLU A 148 -4.71 -23.58 -6.12
CA GLU A 148 -5.06 -24.91 -5.61
C GLU A 148 -4.60 -25.14 -4.17
N ASN A 149 -3.54 -24.41 -3.73
CA ASN A 149 -3.06 -24.37 -2.35
C ASN A 149 -2.95 -22.90 -1.88
N PRO A 150 -4.05 -22.25 -1.51
CA PRO A 150 -4.11 -20.81 -1.30
C PRO A 150 -3.60 -20.39 0.09
N THR A 151 -2.30 -20.50 0.33
CA THR A 151 -1.62 -19.84 1.44
C THR A 151 -1.42 -18.36 1.11
N SER A 152 -1.18 -17.51 2.11
CA SER A 152 -0.95 -16.07 1.89
C SER A 152 0.20 -15.81 0.92
N GLU A 153 1.26 -16.65 0.95
CA GLU A 153 2.40 -16.57 0.03
C GLU A 153 2.00 -16.93 -1.40
N MET A 154 1.18 -17.99 -1.58
CA MET A 154 0.70 -18.40 -2.90
C MET A 154 -0.27 -17.36 -3.47
N ILE A 155 -1.15 -16.79 -2.65
CA ILE A 155 -2.03 -15.70 -3.05
C ILE A 155 -1.20 -14.48 -3.47
N SER A 156 -0.17 -14.13 -2.72
CA SER A 156 0.73 -13.00 -3.04
C SER A 156 1.44 -13.21 -4.38
N SER A 157 1.99 -14.41 -4.63
CA SER A 157 2.64 -14.77 -5.90
C SER A 157 1.65 -14.75 -7.07
N TRP A 158 0.45 -15.30 -6.88
CA TRP A 158 -0.63 -15.32 -7.87
C TRP A 158 -1.09 -13.91 -8.26
N LEU A 159 -1.17 -13.00 -7.29
CA LEU A 159 -1.48 -11.58 -7.51
C LEU A 159 -0.35 -10.88 -8.26
N TRP A 160 0.90 -11.15 -7.88
CA TRP A 160 2.06 -10.59 -8.54
C TRP A 160 2.10 -10.92 -10.03
N GLU A 161 1.91 -12.19 -10.39
CA GLU A 161 1.92 -12.65 -11.78
C GLU A 161 0.85 -11.98 -12.65
N ARG A 162 -0.29 -11.61 -12.06
CA ARG A 162 -1.40 -10.95 -12.76
C ARG A 162 -1.23 -9.44 -12.86
N LEU A 163 -0.67 -8.83 -11.85
CA LEU A 163 -0.50 -7.38 -11.82
C LEU A 163 0.75 -6.92 -12.57
N LYS A 164 1.87 -7.65 -12.43
CA LYS A 164 3.18 -7.23 -12.96
C LYS A 164 3.21 -6.91 -14.45
N PRO A 165 2.54 -7.67 -15.35
CA PRO A 165 2.55 -7.37 -16.78
C PRO A 165 1.89 -6.03 -17.14
N ALA A 166 0.83 -5.64 -16.42
CA ALA A 166 0.11 -4.38 -16.63
C ALA A 166 0.61 -3.25 -15.72
N LEU A 167 1.35 -3.57 -14.67
CA LEU A 167 1.95 -2.63 -13.73
C LEU A 167 3.46 -2.89 -13.61
N PRO A 168 4.28 -2.48 -14.58
CA PRO A 168 5.74 -2.67 -14.53
C PRO A 168 6.40 -2.07 -13.28
N ALA A 169 5.80 -1.02 -12.72
CA ALA A 169 6.22 -0.35 -11.50
C ALA A 169 5.90 -1.14 -10.21
N LEU A 170 5.15 -2.25 -10.29
CA LEU A 170 4.84 -3.09 -9.11
C LEU A 170 6.13 -3.47 -8.38
N SER A 171 6.22 -3.14 -7.10
CA SER A 171 7.38 -3.36 -6.25
C SER A 171 7.20 -4.51 -5.27
N TRP A 172 6.03 -4.63 -4.64
CA TRP A 172 5.65 -5.81 -3.84
C TRP A 172 4.14 -5.90 -3.64
N VAL A 173 3.69 -7.07 -3.18
CA VAL A 173 2.30 -7.33 -2.79
C VAL A 173 2.31 -7.92 -1.39
N THR A 174 1.52 -7.34 -0.50
CA THR A 174 1.31 -7.87 0.87
C THR A 174 -0.07 -8.48 0.98
N VAL A 175 -0.18 -9.65 1.60
CA VAL A 175 -1.46 -10.33 1.86
C VAL A 175 -1.55 -10.64 3.35
N TYR A 176 -2.69 -10.29 3.94
CA TYR A 176 -3.07 -10.63 5.31
C TYR A 176 -4.36 -11.45 5.30
N GLU A 177 -4.45 -12.42 6.21
CA GLU A 177 -5.64 -13.21 6.50
C GLU A 177 -5.98 -13.23 8.00
#